data_5ab77af9b81f2b07b2a2bfcc3c4b74c9
#
_entry.id   5ab77af9b81f2b07b2a2bfcc3c4b74c9
#
_cell.length_a   1.000
_cell.length_b   1.000
_cell.length_c   1.000
_cell.angle_alpha   90.00
_cell.angle_beta   90.00
_cell.angle_gamma   90.00
#
_symmetry.space_group_name_H-M   'P 1'
#
loop_
_entity.id
_entity.type
_entity.pdbx_description
1 polymer ?
#
loop_
_entity_poly.entity_id
_entity_poly.type
_entity_poly.pdbx_seq_one_letter_code
_entity_poly.pdbx_strand_id
1 'polypeptide(L)'
;MAIGPSNLEQLRAALASGQRELRDLRLGEIDGLDLDLSDCNLQGSCFKEARFGHARLSRAQVQGCCFQQALLWGADLSELQAQDSFWHEADLSASRLQRACFDGALLHRTCLRGVVAAGSRWRQARLVEADFRSGLDQLTDLGAADFSAADLSFALLEGANLHAAQLQGSCLYGANLRGCDLRQADLRGCDL
;
A
#
# COMPACT_ATOMS: atom_id res chain seq x y z
N MET A 1 -27.28 -14.02 9.34
CA MET A 1 -25.90 -13.49 9.28
C MET A 1 -25.84 -12.28 10.20
N ALA A 2 -24.89 -12.24 11.14
CA ALA A 2 -24.71 -11.06 11.97
C ALA A 2 -24.28 -9.89 11.04
N ILE A 3 -24.99 -8.76 11.14
CA ILE A 3 -24.63 -7.55 10.40
C ILE A 3 -23.33 -7.03 11.03
N GLY A 4 -22.28 -6.88 10.23
CA GLY A 4 -21.00 -6.33 10.68
C GLY A 4 -21.10 -4.88 11.13
N PRO A 5 -20.03 -4.31 11.76
CA PRO A 5 -19.98 -2.90 12.13
C PRO A 5 -20.36 -1.97 10.96
N SER A 6 -21.26 -1.03 11.21
CA SER A 6 -21.74 -0.07 10.22
C SER A 6 -21.26 1.38 10.48
N ASN A 7 -20.51 1.59 11.57
CA ASN A 7 -19.88 2.85 11.93
C ASN A 7 -18.63 2.62 12.80
N LEU A 8 -17.88 3.70 13.04
CA LEU A 8 -16.63 3.64 13.80
C LEU A 8 -16.80 3.14 15.25
N GLU A 9 -17.88 3.54 15.93
CA GLU A 9 -18.15 3.14 17.31
C GLU A 9 -18.34 1.62 17.40
N GLN A 10 -19.16 1.06 16.52
CA GLN A 10 -19.38 -0.40 16.44
C GLN A 10 -18.08 -1.14 16.06
N LEU A 11 -17.27 -0.56 15.16
CA LEU A 11 -15.98 -1.14 14.80
C LEU A 11 -15.06 -1.18 16.02
N ARG A 12 -14.95 -0.07 16.78
CA ARG A 12 -14.15 -0.03 18.01
C ARG A 12 -14.65 -1.03 19.06
N ALA A 13 -15.95 -1.17 19.23
CA ALA A 13 -16.54 -2.15 20.16
C ALA A 13 -16.22 -3.58 19.74
N ALA A 14 -16.33 -3.91 18.45
CA ALA A 14 -15.96 -5.22 17.89
C ALA A 14 -14.47 -5.53 18.12
N LEU A 15 -13.58 -4.58 17.86
CA LEU A 15 -12.14 -4.74 18.08
C LEU A 15 -11.83 -4.93 19.58
N ALA A 16 -12.46 -4.17 20.47
CA ALA A 16 -12.30 -4.27 21.91
C ALA A 16 -12.77 -5.63 22.47
N SER A 17 -13.79 -6.25 21.84
CA SER A 17 -14.23 -7.61 22.18
C SER A 17 -13.32 -8.71 21.61
N GLY A 18 -12.25 -8.35 20.89
CA GLY A 18 -11.31 -9.30 20.28
C GLY A 18 -11.75 -9.82 18.91
N GLN A 19 -12.84 -9.28 18.33
CA GLN A 19 -13.27 -9.69 16.98
C GLN A 19 -12.22 -9.27 15.96
N ARG A 20 -11.82 -10.20 15.07
CA ARG A 20 -10.87 -9.97 13.98
C ARG A 20 -11.44 -10.33 12.61
N GLU A 21 -12.49 -11.11 12.54
CA GLU A 21 -13.24 -11.40 11.30
C GLU A 21 -14.24 -10.26 11.04
N LEU A 22 -13.85 -9.32 10.18
CA LEU A 22 -14.53 -8.04 9.94
C LEU A 22 -14.67 -7.78 8.43
N ARG A 23 -15.18 -8.78 7.71
CA ARG A 23 -15.27 -8.76 6.25
C ARG A 23 -16.45 -7.91 5.76
N ASP A 24 -16.35 -7.49 4.48
CA ASP A 24 -17.42 -6.85 3.72
C ASP A 24 -18.01 -5.58 4.36
N LEU A 25 -17.22 -4.89 5.20
CA LEU A 25 -17.62 -3.63 5.83
C LEU A 25 -17.82 -2.52 4.79
N ARG A 26 -18.68 -1.57 5.11
CA ARG A 26 -18.91 -0.35 4.33
C ARG A 26 -18.71 0.84 5.25
N LEU A 27 -17.46 1.25 5.42
CA LEU A 27 -17.03 2.26 6.40
C LEU A 27 -16.21 3.36 5.70
N GLY A 28 -16.78 3.95 4.65
CA GLY A 28 -16.19 5.14 4.00
C GLY A 28 -16.18 6.34 4.94
N GLU A 29 -15.24 7.27 4.71
CA GLU A 29 -15.12 8.56 5.41
C GLU A 29 -14.98 8.48 6.95
N ILE A 30 -14.75 7.29 7.54
CA ILE A 30 -14.57 7.18 9.00
C ILE A 30 -13.24 7.82 9.44
N ASP A 31 -13.23 8.35 10.66
CA ASP A 31 -12.00 8.83 11.31
C ASP A 31 -11.40 7.74 12.22
N GLY A 32 -10.61 6.88 11.60
CA GLY A 32 -9.90 5.77 12.25
C GLY A 32 -8.46 6.10 12.62
N LEU A 33 -8.14 7.38 12.94
CA LEU A 33 -6.81 7.78 13.38
C LEU A 33 -6.34 6.88 14.54
N ASP A 34 -5.09 6.41 14.49
CA ASP A 34 -4.45 5.51 15.46
C ASP A 34 -5.18 4.18 15.71
N LEU A 35 -6.17 3.80 14.88
CA LEU A 35 -6.94 2.57 15.09
C LEU A 35 -6.06 1.33 14.89
N ASP A 36 -6.25 0.32 15.75
CA ASP A 36 -5.55 -0.96 15.65
C ASP A 36 -6.40 -2.02 14.94
N LEU A 37 -6.07 -2.28 13.69
CA LEU A 37 -6.67 -3.29 12.81
C LEU A 37 -5.67 -4.43 12.53
N SER A 38 -4.61 -4.55 13.34
CA SER A 38 -3.61 -5.61 13.15
C SER A 38 -4.26 -7.00 13.20
N ASP A 39 -3.80 -7.89 12.35
CA ASP A 39 -4.30 -9.27 12.24
C ASP A 39 -5.79 -9.40 11.87
N CYS A 40 -6.48 -8.30 11.52
CA CYS A 40 -7.88 -8.34 11.12
C CYS A 40 -8.08 -8.88 9.71
N ASN A 41 -9.12 -9.67 9.52
CA ASN A 41 -9.64 -10.02 8.21
C ASN A 41 -10.71 -8.99 7.81
N LEU A 42 -10.35 -8.12 6.86
CA LEU A 42 -11.16 -7.02 6.35
C LEU A 42 -11.55 -7.22 4.87
N GLN A 43 -11.35 -8.43 4.34
CA GLN A 43 -11.55 -8.72 2.91
C GLN A 43 -12.87 -8.19 2.38
N GLY A 44 -12.84 -7.63 1.15
CA GLY A 44 -14.01 -7.09 0.46
C GLY A 44 -14.60 -5.82 1.07
N SER A 45 -13.96 -5.24 2.10
CA SER A 45 -14.44 -4.01 2.75
C SER A 45 -14.17 -2.77 1.91
N CYS A 46 -14.97 -1.71 2.13
CA CYS A 46 -14.77 -0.41 1.52
C CYS A 46 -14.51 0.65 2.60
N PHE A 47 -13.35 1.29 2.49
CA PHE A 47 -12.84 2.37 3.35
C PHE A 47 -12.52 3.61 2.51
N LYS A 48 -13.32 3.86 1.49
CA LYS A 48 -13.14 5.02 0.62
C LYS A 48 -13.11 6.31 1.45
N GLU A 49 -12.11 7.17 1.22
CA GLU A 49 -11.94 8.46 1.90
C GLU A 49 -11.79 8.35 3.44
N ALA A 50 -11.57 7.14 3.97
CA ALA A 50 -11.36 6.95 5.40
C ALA A 50 -10.00 7.52 5.85
N ARG A 51 -9.92 8.00 7.09
CA ARG A 51 -8.73 8.56 7.70
C ARG A 51 -8.11 7.55 8.66
N PHE A 52 -7.01 6.93 8.27
CA PHE A 52 -6.25 5.92 9.00
C PHE A 52 -4.80 6.36 9.29
N GLY A 53 -4.58 7.67 9.44
CA GLY A 53 -3.24 8.16 9.82
C GLY A 53 -2.75 7.45 11.07
N HIS A 54 -1.49 6.99 11.06
CA HIS A 54 -0.85 6.22 12.13
C HIS A 54 -1.59 4.93 12.58
N ALA A 55 -2.64 4.50 11.88
CA ALA A 55 -3.32 3.24 12.20
C ALA A 55 -2.38 2.05 12.03
N ARG A 56 -2.64 0.98 12.77
CA ARG A 56 -1.94 -0.29 12.64
C ARG A 56 -2.79 -1.28 11.87
N LEU A 57 -2.29 -1.75 10.73
CA LEU A 57 -2.88 -2.79 9.89
C LEU A 57 -1.86 -3.90 9.63
N SER A 58 -0.86 -4.05 10.51
CA SER A 58 0.16 -5.07 10.31
C SER A 58 -0.46 -6.46 10.24
N ARG A 59 -0.07 -7.26 9.24
CA ARG A 59 -0.61 -8.60 8.92
C ARG A 59 -2.13 -8.66 8.66
N ALA A 60 -2.80 -7.52 8.50
CA ALA A 60 -4.21 -7.52 8.14
C ALA A 60 -4.44 -8.09 6.73
N GLN A 61 -5.60 -8.65 6.52
CA GLN A 61 -6.05 -9.17 5.23
C GLN A 61 -7.04 -8.19 4.62
N VAL A 62 -6.62 -7.51 3.54
CA VAL A 62 -7.41 -6.48 2.86
C VAL A 62 -7.57 -6.78 1.36
N GLN A 63 -7.54 -8.05 0.98
CA GLN A 63 -7.70 -8.45 -0.42
C GLN A 63 -9.05 -7.95 -0.96
N GLY A 64 -9.01 -7.35 -2.14
CA GLY A 64 -10.18 -6.78 -2.80
C GLY A 64 -10.82 -5.60 -2.07
N CYS A 65 -10.17 -5.03 -1.04
CA CYS A 65 -10.67 -3.84 -0.35
C CYS A 65 -10.54 -2.58 -1.19
N CYS A 66 -11.43 -1.60 -0.93
CA CYS A 66 -11.35 -0.27 -1.50
C CYS A 66 -10.83 0.73 -0.47
N PHE A 67 -9.65 1.30 -0.74
CA PHE A 67 -9.03 2.40 -0.01
C PHE A 67 -8.87 3.65 -0.89
N GLN A 68 -9.75 3.82 -1.87
CA GLN A 68 -9.71 4.95 -2.78
C GLN A 68 -9.76 6.27 -1.99
N GLN A 69 -8.78 7.16 -2.23
CA GLN A 69 -8.63 8.45 -1.57
C GLN A 69 -8.52 8.38 -0.03
N ALA A 70 -8.23 7.20 0.52
CA ALA A 70 -8.03 7.04 1.96
C ALA A 70 -6.67 7.61 2.40
N LEU A 71 -6.60 8.12 3.63
CA LEU A 71 -5.41 8.73 4.21
C LEU A 71 -4.78 7.77 5.23
N LEU A 72 -3.66 7.13 4.86
CA LEU A 72 -2.94 6.15 5.69
C LEU A 72 -1.50 6.62 5.98
N TRP A 73 -1.25 7.92 5.96
CA TRP A 73 0.09 8.46 6.22
C TRP A 73 0.62 8.02 7.58
N GLY A 74 1.88 7.58 7.63
CA GLY A 74 2.53 7.09 8.84
C GLY A 74 1.96 5.77 9.39
N ALA A 75 1.03 5.09 8.69
CA ALA A 75 0.45 3.83 9.15
C ALA A 75 1.44 2.67 9.12
N ASP A 76 1.25 1.68 10.00
CA ASP A 76 1.96 0.41 9.95
C ASP A 76 1.16 -0.62 9.13
N LEU A 77 1.61 -0.86 7.92
CA LEU A 77 1.07 -1.79 6.95
C LEU A 77 2.04 -2.97 6.72
N SER A 78 2.94 -3.24 7.68
CA SER A 78 3.92 -4.31 7.54
C SER A 78 3.23 -5.66 7.37
N GLU A 79 3.70 -6.46 6.41
CA GLU A 79 3.14 -7.79 6.11
C GLU A 79 1.65 -7.78 5.69
N LEU A 80 1.10 -6.61 5.33
CA LEU A 80 -0.28 -6.47 4.84
C LEU A 80 -0.53 -7.38 3.63
N GLN A 81 -1.70 -8.02 3.58
CA GLN A 81 -2.16 -8.80 2.43
C GLN A 81 -3.20 -8.01 1.65
N ALA A 82 -2.75 -7.31 0.59
CA ALA A 82 -3.54 -6.34 -0.17
C ALA A 82 -3.69 -6.72 -1.66
N GLN A 83 -3.69 -8.01 -1.97
CA GLN A 83 -3.82 -8.47 -3.36
C GLN A 83 -5.16 -7.99 -3.95
N ASP A 84 -5.13 -7.58 -5.22
CA ASP A 84 -6.30 -7.14 -5.99
C ASP A 84 -7.11 -6.00 -5.33
N SER A 85 -6.51 -5.22 -4.44
CA SER A 85 -7.13 -4.09 -3.75
C SER A 85 -7.00 -2.78 -4.51
N PHE A 86 -7.80 -1.77 -4.12
CA PHE A 86 -7.96 -0.51 -4.84
C PHE A 86 -7.49 0.67 -3.99
N TRP A 87 -6.43 1.37 -4.43
CA TRP A 87 -5.75 2.46 -3.70
C TRP A 87 -5.66 3.76 -4.51
N HIS A 88 -6.52 3.93 -5.50
CA HIS A 88 -6.50 5.11 -6.34
C HIS A 88 -6.47 6.41 -5.51
N GLU A 89 -5.47 7.27 -5.74
CA GLU A 89 -5.25 8.53 -5.03
C GLU A 89 -5.16 8.40 -3.49
N ALA A 90 -4.90 7.23 -2.94
CA ALA A 90 -4.66 7.09 -1.50
C ALA A 90 -3.32 7.71 -1.09
N ASP A 91 -3.24 8.19 0.15
CA ASP A 91 -2.01 8.70 0.76
C ASP A 91 -1.44 7.68 1.75
N LEU A 92 -0.36 7.01 1.35
CA LEU A 92 0.43 6.09 2.18
C LEU A 92 1.78 6.71 2.56
N SER A 93 1.94 8.03 2.46
CA SER A 93 3.23 8.67 2.74
C SER A 93 3.78 8.30 4.14
N ALA A 94 5.08 8.12 4.23
CA ALA A 94 5.80 7.74 5.44
C ALA A 94 5.30 6.47 6.13
N SER A 95 4.48 5.63 5.47
CA SER A 95 3.99 4.37 6.03
C SER A 95 5.04 3.25 5.94
N ARG A 96 4.84 2.23 6.75
CA ARG A 96 5.67 1.02 6.81
C ARG A 96 4.99 -0.10 6.04
N LEU A 97 5.63 -0.59 4.98
CA LEU A 97 5.12 -1.58 4.04
C LEU A 97 6.05 -2.80 3.92
N GLN A 98 6.96 -3.00 4.88
CA GLN A 98 7.92 -4.09 4.80
C GLN A 98 7.18 -5.43 4.62
N ARG A 99 7.57 -6.17 3.59
CA ARG A 99 6.99 -7.48 3.24
C ARG A 99 5.48 -7.48 2.97
N ALA A 100 4.87 -6.31 2.78
CA ALA A 100 3.48 -6.23 2.35
C ALA A 100 3.31 -6.79 0.92
N CYS A 101 2.13 -7.30 0.62
CA CYS A 101 1.80 -7.88 -0.67
C CYS A 101 0.68 -7.09 -1.35
N PHE A 102 1.01 -6.43 -2.45
CA PHE A 102 0.10 -5.67 -3.31
C PHE A 102 -0.01 -6.29 -4.72
N ASP A 103 0.19 -7.61 -4.84
CA ASP A 103 0.11 -8.27 -6.14
C ASP A 103 -1.24 -8.00 -6.80
N GLY A 104 -1.26 -7.55 -8.06
CA GLY A 104 -2.47 -7.20 -8.82
C GLY A 104 -3.23 -5.95 -8.34
N ALA A 105 -2.76 -5.28 -7.29
CA ALA A 105 -3.46 -4.09 -6.75
C ALA A 105 -3.42 -2.90 -7.71
N LEU A 106 -4.42 -2.00 -7.59
CA LEU A 106 -4.56 -0.79 -8.40
C LEU A 106 -4.19 0.44 -7.56
N LEU A 107 -3.02 1.03 -7.85
CA LEU A 107 -2.42 2.13 -7.10
C LEU A 107 -2.18 3.38 -7.98
N HIS A 108 -3.07 3.64 -8.92
CA HIS A 108 -2.94 4.81 -9.78
C HIS A 108 -2.93 6.10 -8.95
N ARG A 109 -1.92 6.97 -9.17
CA ARG A 109 -1.71 8.25 -8.48
C ARG A 109 -1.62 8.14 -6.94
N THR A 110 -1.25 6.98 -6.42
CA THR A 110 -1.06 6.78 -4.99
C THR A 110 0.18 7.51 -4.51
N CYS A 111 0.07 8.25 -3.39
CA CYS A 111 1.22 8.85 -2.72
C CYS A 111 1.93 7.80 -1.84
N LEU A 112 3.17 7.47 -2.19
CA LEU A 112 4.04 6.50 -1.50
C LEU A 112 5.36 7.17 -1.08
N ARG A 113 5.34 8.48 -0.80
CA ARG A 113 6.54 9.24 -0.48
C ARG A 113 7.12 8.84 0.87
N GLY A 114 8.42 8.57 0.89
CA GLY A 114 9.12 8.21 2.13
C GLY A 114 8.66 6.89 2.76
N VAL A 115 8.07 5.98 1.99
CA VAL A 115 7.67 4.66 2.52
C VAL A 115 8.88 3.78 2.80
N VAL A 116 8.77 2.93 3.83
CA VAL A 116 9.71 1.83 4.08
C VAL A 116 9.05 0.53 3.63
N ALA A 117 9.43 0.04 2.45
CA ALA A 117 8.77 -1.07 1.76
C ALA A 117 9.76 -2.17 1.34
N ALA A 118 10.87 -2.31 2.07
CA ALA A 118 11.86 -3.34 1.76
C ALA A 118 11.23 -4.75 1.76
N GLY A 119 11.53 -5.52 0.70
CA GLY A 119 11.02 -6.88 0.51
C GLY A 119 9.51 -6.98 0.26
N SER A 120 8.83 -5.88 -0.04
CA SER A 120 7.41 -5.87 -0.44
C SER A 120 7.21 -6.46 -1.84
N ARG A 121 5.99 -6.89 -2.15
CA ARG A 121 5.63 -7.47 -3.45
C ARG A 121 4.54 -6.64 -4.13
N TRP A 122 4.78 -6.35 -5.42
CA TRP A 122 3.92 -5.53 -6.28
C TRP A 122 3.75 -6.16 -7.66
N ARG A 123 3.80 -7.49 -7.74
CA ARG A 123 3.73 -8.22 -9.02
C ARG A 123 2.43 -7.88 -9.74
N GLN A 124 2.54 -7.50 -11.02
CA GLN A 124 1.38 -7.15 -11.86
C GLN A 124 0.54 -5.99 -11.28
N ALA A 125 1.01 -5.28 -10.26
CA ALA A 125 0.32 -4.10 -9.73
C ALA A 125 0.34 -2.97 -10.76
N ARG A 126 -0.68 -2.11 -10.72
CA ARG A 126 -0.77 -0.91 -11.57
C ARG A 126 -0.46 0.32 -10.73
N LEU A 127 0.76 0.83 -10.90
CA LEU A 127 1.35 1.94 -10.16
C LEU A 127 1.53 3.19 -11.04
N VAL A 128 0.65 3.34 -12.04
CA VAL A 128 0.72 4.46 -12.99
C VAL A 128 0.64 5.78 -12.24
N GLU A 129 1.58 6.69 -12.51
CA GLU A 129 1.72 7.99 -11.84
C GLU A 129 1.87 7.91 -10.29
N ALA A 130 2.25 6.75 -9.73
CA ALA A 130 2.52 6.64 -8.29
C ALA A 130 3.75 7.47 -7.88
N ASP A 131 3.69 8.11 -6.71
CA ASP A 131 4.76 8.97 -6.21
C ASP A 131 5.57 8.28 -5.10
N PHE A 132 6.74 7.75 -5.45
CA PHE A 132 7.71 7.11 -4.57
C PHE A 132 8.89 8.01 -4.20
N ARG A 133 8.83 9.31 -4.45
CA ARG A 133 9.93 10.20 -4.06
C ARG A 133 10.15 10.17 -2.55
N SER A 134 11.33 10.54 -2.12
CA SER A 134 11.61 10.66 -0.68
C SER A 134 10.67 11.64 0.01
N GLY A 135 10.34 11.34 1.26
CA GLY A 135 9.66 12.26 2.17
C GLY A 135 10.61 13.37 2.65
N LEU A 136 10.12 14.23 3.56
CA LEU A 136 10.93 15.32 4.11
C LEU A 136 12.11 14.79 4.93
N ASP A 137 11.86 13.79 5.78
CA ASP A 137 12.84 13.25 6.73
C ASP A 137 13.18 11.78 6.48
N GLN A 138 12.60 11.17 5.42
CA GLN A 138 12.76 9.74 5.17
C GLN A 138 12.91 9.45 3.68
N LEU A 139 13.96 8.69 3.36
CA LEU A 139 14.15 8.15 2.01
C LEU A 139 13.14 7.05 1.75
N THR A 140 12.65 6.98 0.52
CA THR A 140 11.84 5.84 0.07
C THR A 140 12.73 4.61 -0.08
N ASP A 141 12.42 3.56 0.68
CA ASP A 141 13.17 2.31 0.67
C ASP A 141 12.34 1.18 0.04
N LEU A 142 12.72 0.79 -1.17
CA LEU A 142 12.16 -0.31 -1.97
C LEU A 142 13.20 -1.44 -2.15
N GLY A 143 14.17 -1.53 -1.26
CA GLY A 143 15.24 -2.53 -1.34
C GLY A 143 14.67 -3.95 -1.42
N ALA A 144 15.15 -4.75 -2.38
CA ALA A 144 14.67 -6.11 -2.65
C ALA A 144 13.14 -6.25 -2.86
N ALA A 145 12.43 -5.16 -3.17
CA ALA A 145 11.02 -5.23 -3.53
C ALA A 145 10.84 -5.91 -4.90
N ASP A 146 9.70 -6.59 -5.07
CA ASP A 146 9.38 -7.32 -6.30
C ASP A 146 8.28 -6.60 -7.08
N PHE A 147 8.67 -5.93 -8.16
CA PHE A 147 7.83 -5.25 -9.14
C PHE A 147 7.70 -6.02 -10.46
N SER A 148 7.95 -7.33 -10.46
CA SER A 148 7.90 -8.12 -11.69
C SER A 148 6.57 -7.95 -12.42
N ALA A 149 6.61 -7.60 -13.70
CA ALA A 149 5.47 -7.34 -14.57
C ALA A 149 4.53 -6.22 -14.06
N ALA A 150 4.95 -5.35 -13.15
CA ALA A 150 4.18 -4.20 -12.69
C ALA A 150 4.16 -3.09 -13.76
N ASP A 151 3.11 -2.28 -13.75
CA ASP A 151 3.01 -1.06 -14.55
C ASP A 151 3.38 0.16 -13.70
N LEU A 152 4.60 0.64 -13.87
CA LEU A 152 5.17 1.83 -13.23
C LEU A 152 5.23 3.03 -14.19
N SER A 153 4.40 3.04 -15.24
CA SER A 153 4.39 4.13 -16.21
C SER A 153 4.19 5.47 -15.53
N PHE A 154 5.06 6.43 -15.86
CA PHE A 154 5.07 7.78 -15.28
C PHE A 154 5.25 7.84 -13.76
N ALA A 155 5.64 6.76 -13.11
CA ALA A 155 5.90 6.76 -11.67
C ALA A 155 7.09 7.68 -11.32
N LEU A 156 7.00 8.37 -10.18
CA LEU A 156 8.03 9.25 -9.68
C LEU A 156 8.87 8.50 -8.65
N LEU A 157 10.03 7.99 -9.05
CA LEU A 157 10.94 7.18 -8.23
C LEU A 157 12.22 7.93 -7.83
N GLU A 158 12.30 9.24 -8.12
CA GLU A 158 13.51 10.04 -7.92
C GLU A 158 14.09 9.87 -6.51
N GLY A 159 15.38 9.43 -6.45
CA GLY A 159 16.11 9.23 -5.21
C GLY A 159 15.71 7.99 -4.39
N ALA A 160 14.82 7.13 -4.88
CA ALA A 160 14.41 5.93 -4.16
C ALA A 160 15.54 4.88 -4.11
N ASN A 161 15.62 4.12 -3.01
CA ASN A 161 16.45 2.93 -2.91
C ASN A 161 15.74 1.74 -3.58
N LEU A 162 16.26 1.28 -4.71
CA LEU A 162 15.82 0.09 -5.46
C LEU A 162 16.91 -1.00 -5.46
N HIS A 163 17.82 -0.97 -4.47
CA HIS A 163 18.88 -1.96 -4.38
C HIS A 163 18.32 -3.39 -4.38
N ALA A 164 18.84 -4.25 -5.26
CA ALA A 164 18.40 -5.63 -5.43
C ALA A 164 16.89 -5.81 -5.76
N ALA A 165 16.17 -4.75 -6.17
CA ALA A 165 14.77 -4.84 -6.56
C ALA A 165 14.60 -5.71 -7.82
N GLN A 166 13.49 -6.42 -7.92
CA GLN A 166 13.12 -7.23 -9.08
C GLN A 166 12.12 -6.45 -9.93
N LEU A 167 12.52 -6.06 -11.14
CA LEU A 167 11.74 -5.25 -12.07
C LEU A 167 11.47 -5.99 -13.39
N GLN A 168 11.75 -7.30 -13.45
CA GLN A 168 11.67 -8.05 -14.70
C GLN A 168 10.30 -7.89 -15.38
N GLY A 169 10.33 -7.47 -16.64
CA GLY A 169 9.12 -7.31 -17.45
C GLY A 169 8.19 -6.20 -16.99
N SER A 170 8.61 -5.31 -16.09
CA SER A 170 7.83 -4.15 -15.71
C SER A 170 7.81 -3.09 -16.82
N CYS A 171 6.73 -2.30 -16.89
CA CYS A 171 6.66 -1.11 -17.69
C CYS A 171 7.13 0.10 -16.88
N LEU A 172 8.20 0.76 -17.33
CA LEU A 172 8.78 1.97 -16.75
C LEU A 172 8.65 3.17 -17.70
N TYR A 173 7.78 3.08 -18.70
CA TYR A 173 7.59 4.13 -19.70
C TYR A 173 7.35 5.50 -19.03
N GLY A 174 8.23 6.46 -19.29
CA GLY A 174 8.15 7.79 -18.72
C GLY A 174 8.38 7.89 -17.20
N ALA A 175 8.79 6.80 -16.54
CA ALA A 175 9.12 6.82 -15.11
C ALA A 175 10.37 7.66 -14.83
N ASN A 176 10.37 8.41 -13.73
CA ASN A 176 11.54 9.17 -13.28
C ASN A 176 12.40 8.35 -12.32
N LEU A 177 13.47 7.75 -12.82
CA LEU A 177 14.46 6.97 -12.05
C LEU A 177 15.69 7.78 -11.64
N ARG A 178 15.65 9.11 -11.73
CA ARG A 178 16.80 9.97 -11.48
C ARG A 178 17.30 9.79 -10.04
N GLY A 179 18.60 9.49 -9.90
CA GLY A 179 19.23 9.36 -8.58
C GLY A 179 18.83 8.11 -7.78
N CYS A 180 18.11 7.16 -8.38
CA CYS A 180 17.81 5.87 -7.74
C CYS A 180 19.08 5.04 -7.50
N ASP A 181 19.10 4.29 -6.41
CA ASP A 181 20.06 3.21 -6.21
C ASP A 181 19.53 1.92 -6.88
N LEU A 182 20.01 1.63 -8.08
CA LEU A 182 19.63 0.44 -8.86
C LEU A 182 20.67 -0.68 -8.78
N ARG A 183 21.64 -0.60 -7.86
CA ARG A 183 22.68 -1.63 -7.74
C ARG A 183 22.03 -2.98 -7.45
N GLN A 184 22.45 -4.01 -8.20
CA GLN A 184 21.90 -5.36 -8.13
C GLN A 184 20.41 -5.51 -8.51
N ALA A 185 19.76 -4.44 -8.97
CA ALA A 185 18.39 -4.55 -9.47
C ALA A 185 18.34 -5.35 -10.78
N ASP A 186 17.27 -6.11 -10.97
CA ASP A 186 17.04 -6.89 -12.19
C ASP A 186 16.02 -6.17 -13.09
N LEU A 187 16.51 -5.57 -14.16
CA LEU A 187 15.74 -4.79 -15.15
C LEU A 187 15.50 -5.57 -16.46
N ARG A 188 15.70 -6.87 -16.48
CA ARG A 188 15.55 -7.65 -17.72
C ARG A 188 14.12 -7.58 -18.25
N GLY A 189 14.00 -7.25 -19.54
CA GLY A 189 12.70 -7.18 -20.22
C GLY A 189 11.82 -6.01 -19.79
N CYS A 190 12.36 -5.01 -19.08
CA CYS A 190 11.63 -3.77 -18.81
C CYS A 190 11.37 -2.98 -20.10
N ASP A 191 10.24 -2.26 -20.14
CA ASP A 191 9.95 -1.21 -21.11
C ASP A 191 10.28 0.15 -20.46
N LEU A 192 11.28 0.87 -21.02
CA LEU A 192 11.88 2.09 -20.47
C LEU A 192 11.47 3.34 -21.24
#